data_0f1117113ab898b5697312cfc2e56848
#
_entry.id   0f1117113ab898b5697312cfc2e56848
#
_cell.length_a   1.000
_cell.length_b   1.000
_cell.length_c   1.000
_cell.angle_alpha   90.00
_cell.angle_beta   90.00
_cell.angle_gamma   90.00
#
_symmetry.space_group_name_H-M   'P 1'
#
loop_
_entity.id
_entity.type
_entity.pdbx_description
1 polymer ?
#
loop_
_entity_poly.entity_id
_entity_poly.type
_entity_poly.pdbx_seq_one_letter_code
_entity_poly.pdbx_strand_id
1 'polypeptide(L)'
;MMYNKIKNFPKQISNTIDNTKSLSIGSDYDKIVIVGMGGSAIAGLIIKDLLPQVNIVVERNYIPNTAINQNTLVIVSSYSGNTEETLSYYHSAKELTNNIFGITSGGELLETLKNDNKNYYVLPEGYPPRSATGYTLTVLIRLLDSSLLKDINVDLLQNYSDQLSLEESTAHILAKKIYSTIPIIVTEENTTSIGFRLKSQLNENSKMLSYNITLPEMNHNEIVGWQGKEIDKNAFSLVWIDIRYNKNVKRMNITNNILKDRVVSSHHIDVPSEIATHHLASCLYLVNYVDWLSCWCANLHDVDIMNIDNIDTLKKSITVK
;
A
#
# COMPACT_ATOMS: atom_id res chain seq x y z
N MET A 1 -4.94 -20.13 -1.21
CA MET A 1 -6.01 -19.16 -1.57
C MET A 1 -5.45 -17.73 -1.66
N MET A 2 -4.79 -17.17 -0.62
CA MET A 2 -4.12 -15.84 -0.67
C MET A 2 -3.00 -15.79 -1.72
N TYR A 3 -2.12 -16.77 -1.76
CA TYR A 3 -1.02 -16.87 -2.72
C TYR A 3 -1.45 -16.67 -4.18
N ASN A 4 -2.54 -17.30 -4.60
CA ASN A 4 -3.06 -17.13 -5.97
C ASN A 4 -3.54 -15.70 -6.25
N LYS A 5 -4.06 -15.00 -5.23
CA LYS A 5 -4.50 -13.62 -5.39
C LYS A 5 -3.32 -12.66 -5.52
N ILE A 6 -2.25 -12.89 -4.78
CA ILE A 6 -0.99 -12.14 -4.88
C ILE A 6 -0.28 -12.45 -6.20
N LYS A 7 -0.21 -13.72 -6.59
CA LYS A 7 0.32 -14.15 -7.90
C LYS A 7 -0.39 -13.48 -9.08
N ASN A 8 -1.69 -13.28 -8.97
CA ASN A 8 -2.51 -12.63 -9.97
C ASN A 8 -2.62 -11.10 -9.81
N PHE A 9 -1.76 -10.47 -8.99
CA PHE A 9 -1.75 -9.01 -8.85
C PHE A 9 -1.60 -8.28 -10.19
N PRO A 10 -0.69 -8.67 -11.12
CA PRO A 10 -0.62 -8.05 -12.44
C PRO A 10 -1.89 -8.21 -13.27
N LYS A 11 -2.60 -9.35 -13.14
CA LYS A 11 -3.90 -9.54 -13.79
C LYS A 11 -5.01 -8.64 -13.25
N GLN A 12 -4.93 -8.24 -11.96
CA GLN A 12 -5.86 -7.23 -11.44
C GLN A 12 -5.68 -5.91 -12.20
N ILE A 13 -4.45 -5.55 -12.53
CA ILE A 13 -4.10 -4.32 -13.24
C ILE A 13 -4.63 -4.39 -14.67
N SER A 14 -4.29 -5.44 -15.46
CA SER A 14 -4.75 -5.56 -16.85
C SER A 14 -6.28 -5.58 -16.97
N ASN A 15 -6.94 -6.37 -16.12
CA ASN A 15 -8.41 -6.45 -16.13
C ASN A 15 -9.04 -5.07 -15.82
N THR A 16 -8.45 -4.31 -14.88
CA THR A 16 -8.97 -2.98 -14.54
C THR A 16 -8.72 -1.98 -15.67
N ILE A 17 -7.53 -2.01 -16.29
CA ILE A 17 -7.23 -1.18 -17.47
C ILE A 17 -8.31 -1.38 -18.55
N ASP A 18 -8.65 -2.63 -18.85
CA ASP A 18 -9.63 -2.95 -19.87
C ASP A 18 -11.05 -2.50 -19.53
N ASN A 19 -11.46 -2.69 -18.27
CA ASN A 19 -12.80 -2.37 -17.80
C ASN A 19 -13.02 -0.89 -17.44
N THR A 20 -11.97 -0.07 -17.43
CA THR A 20 -12.05 1.35 -17.03
C THR A 20 -11.77 2.32 -18.18
N LYS A 21 -11.76 1.87 -19.45
CA LYS A 21 -11.42 2.73 -20.61
C LYS A 21 -12.29 3.97 -20.73
N SER A 22 -13.56 3.86 -20.37
CA SER A 22 -14.55 4.96 -20.40
C SER A 22 -14.66 5.73 -19.07
N LEU A 23 -13.90 5.30 -18.04
CA LEU A 23 -13.99 5.93 -16.73
C LEU A 23 -13.22 7.26 -16.72
N SER A 24 -13.90 8.31 -16.35
CA SER A 24 -13.33 9.66 -16.22
C SER A 24 -14.04 10.44 -15.11
N ILE A 25 -13.35 11.43 -14.60
CA ILE A 25 -13.88 12.45 -13.69
C ILE A 25 -13.55 13.83 -14.25
N GLY A 26 -14.19 14.88 -13.76
CA GLY A 26 -13.83 16.26 -14.09
C GLY A 26 -12.37 16.56 -13.74
N SER A 27 -11.79 17.59 -14.35
CA SER A 27 -10.37 17.94 -14.23
C SER A 27 -10.08 19.14 -13.33
N ASP A 28 -11.09 19.89 -12.92
CA ASP A 28 -10.92 21.22 -12.30
C ASP A 28 -11.01 21.15 -10.77
N TYR A 29 -10.24 20.27 -10.16
CA TYR A 29 -10.18 20.16 -8.71
C TYR A 29 -8.88 20.74 -8.14
N ASP A 30 -9.02 21.63 -7.16
CA ASP A 30 -7.87 22.23 -6.45
C ASP A 30 -7.20 21.25 -5.50
N LYS A 31 -7.97 20.24 -5.06
CA LYS A 31 -7.55 19.22 -4.09
C LYS A 31 -8.29 17.93 -4.33
N ILE A 32 -7.59 16.82 -4.10
CA ILE A 32 -8.14 15.48 -4.10
C ILE A 32 -7.96 14.89 -2.71
N VAL A 33 -9.05 14.46 -2.09
CA VAL A 33 -9.01 13.74 -0.80
C VAL A 33 -9.40 12.30 -1.06
N ILE A 34 -8.50 11.37 -0.73
CA ILE A 34 -8.75 9.95 -0.82
C ILE A 34 -8.94 9.43 0.59
N VAL A 35 -10.12 8.90 0.90
CA VAL A 35 -10.43 8.35 2.22
C VAL A 35 -10.64 6.86 2.15
N GLY A 36 -10.07 6.16 3.12
CA GLY A 36 -10.18 4.71 3.24
C GLY A 36 -9.29 4.16 4.35
N MET A 37 -9.44 2.87 4.64
CA MET A 37 -8.63 2.17 5.64
C MET A 37 -7.84 1.03 5.00
N GLY A 38 -6.77 0.56 5.66
CA GLY A 38 -6.00 -0.60 5.23
C GLY A 38 -5.55 -0.55 3.76
N GLY A 39 -5.89 -1.57 2.98
CA GLY A 39 -5.53 -1.68 1.56
C GLY A 39 -6.08 -0.55 0.69
N SER A 40 -7.25 -0.01 1.00
CA SER A 40 -7.85 1.12 0.28
C SER A 40 -7.05 2.41 0.51
N ALA A 41 -6.62 2.67 1.74
CA ALA A 41 -5.76 3.82 2.06
C ALA A 41 -4.37 3.67 1.43
N ILE A 42 -3.81 2.47 1.40
CA ILE A 42 -2.50 2.19 0.79
C ILE A 42 -2.50 2.54 -0.69
N ALA A 43 -3.55 2.20 -1.44
CA ALA A 43 -3.67 2.60 -2.85
C ALA A 43 -3.65 4.14 -3.01
N GLY A 44 -4.32 4.85 -2.11
CA GLY A 44 -4.28 6.32 -2.04
C GLY A 44 -2.89 6.88 -1.74
N LEU A 45 -2.15 6.25 -0.83
CA LEU A 45 -0.77 6.65 -0.53
C LEU A 45 0.16 6.41 -1.72
N ILE A 46 0.03 5.27 -2.41
CA ILE A 46 0.84 4.96 -3.60
C ILE A 46 0.57 5.97 -4.71
N ILE A 47 -0.68 6.32 -4.99
CA ILE A 47 -0.97 7.32 -6.03
C ILE A 47 -0.47 8.72 -5.63
N LYS A 48 -0.49 9.08 -4.36
CA LYS A 48 0.11 10.31 -3.85
C LYS A 48 1.62 10.34 -4.09
N ASP A 49 2.33 9.24 -3.82
CA ASP A 49 3.78 9.12 -4.06
C ASP A 49 4.10 9.18 -5.57
N LEU A 50 3.23 8.61 -6.42
CA LEU A 50 3.37 8.63 -7.89
C LEU A 50 3.08 10.01 -8.51
N LEU A 51 2.23 10.83 -7.90
CA LEU A 51 1.78 12.13 -8.41
C LEU A 51 2.09 13.27 -7.43
N PRO A 52 3.37 13.50 -7.08
CA PRO A 52 3.76 14.48 -6.07
C PRO A 52 3.39 15.94 -6.44
N GLN A 53 3.14 16.21 -7.72
CA GLN A 53 2.69 17.51 -8.22
C GLN A 53 1.18 17.74 -8.03
N VAL A 54 0.39 16.70 -7.74
CA VAL A 54 -1.06 16.80 -7.51
C VAL A 54 -1.32 16.95 -6.01
N ASN A 55 -2.21 17.87 -5.65
CA ASN A 55 -2.57 18.10 -4.25
C ASN A 55 -3.48 16.97 -3.74
N ILE A 56 -2.87 15.83 -3.40
CA ILE A 56 -3.55 14.64 -2.87
C ILE A 56 -3.34 14.55 -1.35
N VAL A 57 -4.45 14.45 -0.62
CA VAL A 57 -4.49 14.16 0.81
C VAL A 57 -5.11 12.78 1.01
N VAL A 58 -4.48 11.92 1.80
CA VAL A 58 -5.03 10.61 2.16
C VAL A 58 -5.47 10.64 3.61
N GLU A 59 -6.76 10.44 3.85
CA GLU A 59 -7.34 10.46 5.19
C GLU A 59 -7.82 9.09 5.64
N ARG A 60 -7.60 8.82 6.94
CA ARG A 60 -7.90 7.54 7.61
C ARG A 60 -8.58 7.84 8.94
N ASN A 61 -9.73 8.51 8.87
CA ASN A 61 -10.44 8.98 10.05
C ASN A 61 -11.95 8.95 9.83
N TYR A 62 -12.73 9.20 10.86
CA TYR A 62 -14.19 9.26 10.84
C TYR A 62 -14.75 10.55 10.23
N ILE A 63 -14.01 11.64 10.35
CA ILE A 63 -14.41 12.97 9.87
C ILE A 63 -13.25 13.63 9.10
N PRO A 64 -13.54 14.56 8.19
CA PRO A 64 -12.51 15.34 7.51
C PRO A 64 -11.62 16.13 8.47
N ASN A 65 -10.29 15.91 8.36
CA ASN A 65 -9.29 16.73 9.05
C ASN A 65 -8.74 17.84 8.15
N THR A 66 -8.90 17.70 6.83
CA THR A 66 -8.53 18.74 5.87
C THR A 66 -9.76 19.54 5.43
N ALA A 67 -9.57 20.79 5.10
CA ALA A 67 -10.65 21.62 4.56
C ALA A 67 -11.15 21.04 3.23
N ILE A 68 -12.44 20.80 3.13
CA ILE A 68 -13.17 20.40 1.92
C ILE A 68 -14.05 21.57 1.47
N ASN A 69 -14.04 21.85 0.18
CA ASN A 69 -14.88 22.87 -0.46
C ASN A 69 -15.46 22.32 -1.77
N GLN A 70 -16.24 23.13 -2.49
CA GLN A 70 -16.90 22.73 -3.74
C GLN A 70 -15.92 22.38 -4.88
N ASN A 71 -14.64 22.77 -4.81
CA ASN A 71 -13.59 22.41 -5.77
C ASN A 71 -12.75 21.22 -5.28
N THR A 72 -13.12 20.57 -4.19
CA THR A 72 -12.45 19.37 -3.68
C THR A 72 -13.13 18.11 -4.22
N LEU A 73 -12.37 17.23 -4.88
CA LEU A 73 -12.81 15.86 -5.19
C LEU A 73 -12.56 14.97 -3.97
N VAL A 74 -13.58 14.27 -3.50
CA VAL A 74 -13.46 13.25 -2.44
C VAL A 74 -13.64 11.87 -3.06
N ILE A 75 -12.59 11.03 -3.00
CA ILE A 75 -12.65 9.64 -3.43
C ILE A 75 -12.80 8.76 -2.19
N VAL A 76 -13.95 8.12 -2.04
CA VAL A 76 -14.27 7.27 -0.90
C VAL A 76 -14.01 5.82 -1.29
N SER A 77 -13.02 5.19 -0.65
CA SER A 77 -12.59 3.84 -0.99
C SER A 77 -12.76 2.88 0.19
N SER A 78 -13.64 1.89 0.02
CA SER A 78 -13.80 0.77 0.96
C SER A 78 -14.10 -0.50 0.18
N TYR A 79 -13.16 -1.45 0.15
CA TYR A 79 -13.37 -2.70 -0.56
C TYR A 79 -14.62 -3.43 -0.09
N SER A 80 -14.80 -3.61 1.22
CA SER A 80 -16.01 -4.27 1.78
C SER A 80 -17.28 -3.41 1.69
N GLY A 81 -17.13 -2.10 1.55
CA GLY A 81 -18.23 -1.14 1.63
C GLY A 81 -18.83 -0.93 3.03
N ASN A 82 -18.29 -1.63 4.05
CA ASN A 82 -18.84 -1.62 5.42
C ASN A 82 -17.83 -1.09 6.44
N THR A 83 -16.85 -0.33 6.02
CA THR A 83 -15.86 0.27 6.92
C THR A 83 -16.46 1.48 7.59
N GLU A 84 -16.63 1.41 8.91
CA GLU A 84 -17.33 2.42 9.73
C GLU A 84 -16.74 3.82 9.55
N GLU A 85 -15.41 3.92 9.64
CA GLU A 85 -14.70 5.20 9.47
C GLU A 85 -14.95 5.80 8.09
N THR A 86 -14.94 4.96 7.05
CA THR A 86 -15.13 5.41 5.67
C THR A 86 -16.57 5.86 5.42
N LEU A 87 -17.55 5.16 5.98
CA LEU A 87 -18.98 5.54 5.89
C LEU A 87 -19.24 6.85 6.64
N SER A 88 -18.74 6.97 7.88
CA SER A 88 -18.84 8.21 8.66
C SER A 88 -18.23 9.40 7.93
N TYR A 89 -17.04 9.21 7.36
CA TYR A 89 -16.38 10.24 6.56
C TYR A 89 -17.22 10.65 5.33
N TYR A 90 -17.77 9.66 4.61
CA TYR A 90 -18.63 9.92 3.47
C TYR A 90 -19.81 10.83 3.85
N HIS A 91 -20.51 10.51 4.93
CA HIS A 91 -21.65 11.29 5.40
C HIS A 91 -21.26 12.72 5.77
N SER A 92 -20.09 12.92 6.35
CA SER A 92 -19.58 14.27 6.65
C SER A 92 -19.16 15.02 5.38
N ALA A 93 -18.51 14.35 4.44
CA ALA A 93 -17.99 14.97 3.23
C ALA A 93 -19.09 15.40 2.26
N LYS A 94 -20.19 14.63 2.15
CA LYS A 94 -21.30 14.96 1.22
C LYS A 94 -22.03 16.26 1.55
N GLU A 95 -21.93 16.74 2.79
CA GLU A 95 -22.46 18.03 3.21
C GLU A 95 -21.56 19.22 2.77
N LEU A 96 -20.30 18.93 2.39
CA LEU A 96 -19.27 19.92 2.07
C LEU A 96 -19.02 20.05 0.57
N THR A 97 -19.18 18.96 -0.19
CA THR A 97 -18.96 18.91 -1.64
C THR A 97 -19.88 17.93 -2.34
N ASN A 98 -20.24 18.24 -3.58
CA ASN A 98 -20.93 17.30 -4.47
C ASN A 98 -19.97 16.41 -5.26
N ASN A 99 -18.69 16.74 -5.30
CA ASN A 99 -17.66 16.04 -6.07
C ASN A 99 -17.17 14.82 -5.31
N ILE A 100 -18.00 13.76 -5.29
CA ILE A 100 -17.67 12.50 -4.62
C ILE A 100 -17.64 11.37 -5.63
N PHE A 101 -16.63 10.51 -5.52
CA PHE A 101 -16.50 9.28 -6.28
C PHE A 101 -16.24 8.09 -5.34
N GLY A 102 -17.00 7.00 -5.50
CA GLY A 102 -16.87 5.80 -4.67
C GLY A 102 -16.09 4.67 -5.36
N ILE A 103 -15.26 3.96 -4.60
CA ILE A 103 -14.58 2.73 -5.04
C ILE A 103 -14.87 1.63 -4.00
N THR A 104 -15.63 0.61 -4.40
CA THR A 104 -16.05 -0.47 -3.48
C THR A 104 -16.37 -1.76 -4.25
N SER A 105 -16.39 -2.93 -3.59
CA SER A 105 -16.93 -4.15 -4.19
C SER A 105 -18.41 -4.37 -3.84
N GLY A 106 -18.99 -3.58 -2.94
CA GLY A 106 -20.39 -3.74 -2.49
C GLY A 106 -20.66 -3.06 -1.16
N GLY A 107 -21.52 -3.66 -0.35
CA GLY A 107 -21.82 -3.22 1.00
C GLY A 107 -22.63 -1.93 1.08
N GLU A 108 -22.76 -1.38 2.28
CA GLU A 108 -23.51 -0.17 2.59
C GLU A 108 -23.04 1.04 1.77
N LEU A 109 -21.74 1.16 1.53
CA LEU A 109 -21.20 2.26 0.72
C LEU A 109 -21.77 2.26 -0.69
N LEU A 110 -21.88 1.09 -1.35
CA LEU A 110 -22.44 1.02 -2.70
C LEU A 110 -23.90 1.46 -2.73
N GLU A 111 -24.69 0.98 -1.78
CA GLU A 111 -26.12 1.34 -1.70
C GLU A 111 -26.31 2.83 -1.39
N THR A 112 -25.49 3.38 -0.50
CA THR A 112 -25.52 4.81 -0.15
C THR A 112 -25.13 5.68 -1.36
N LEU A 113 -24.08 5.30 -2.10
CA LEU A 113 -23.66 6.04 -3.31
C LEU A 113 -24.74 6.02 -4.39
N LYS A 114 -25.43 4.90 -4.60
CA LYS A 114 -26.57 4.79 -5.52
C LYS A 114 -27.72 5.69 -5.10
N ASN A 115 -28.11 5.64 -3.83
CA ASN A 115 -29.22 6.44 -3.30
C ASN A 115 -28.94 7.95 -3.38
N ASP A 116 -27.70 8.34 -3.17
CA ASP A 116 -27.24 9.73 -3.25
C ASP A 116 -26.87 10.18 -4.70
N ASN A 117 -27.08 9.30 -5.71
CA ASN A 117 -26.74 9.54 -7.12
C ASN A 117 -25.28 9.98 -7.32
N LYS A 118 -24.33 9.40 -6.57
CA LYS A 118 -22.91 9.66 -6.71
C LYS A 118 -22.25 8.70 -7.71
N ASN A 119 -21.18 9.17 -8.35
CA ASN A 119 -20.40 8.31 -9.24
C ASN A 119 -19.60 7.25 -8.44
N TYR A 120 -19.49 6.05 -9.00
CA TYR A 120 -18.75 4.97 -8.36
C TYR A 120 -18.18 3.98 -9.37
N TYR A 121 -17.21 3.17 -8.90
CA TYR A 121 -16.72 1.99 -9.60
C TYR A 121 -16.84 0.77 -8.69
N VAL A 122 -17.41 -0.32 -9.24
CA VAL A 122 -17.58 -1.58 -8.50
C VAL A 122 -16.40 -2.50 -8.78
N LEU A 123 -15.65 -2.83 -7.74
CA LEU A 123 -14.52 -3.75 -7.79
C LEU A 123 -15.00 -5.22 -7.81
N PRO A 124 -14.22 -6.15 -8.40
CA PRO A 124 -14.51 -7.58 -8.32
C PRO A 124 -14.54 -8.09 -6.87
N GLU A 125 -15.55 -8.88 -6.55
CA GLU A 125 -15.73 -9.49 -5.22
C GLU A 125 -14.79 -10.68 -4.96
N GLY A 126 -14.79 -11.16 -3.72
CA GLY A 126 -14.14 -12.41 -3.32
C GLY A 126 -12.63 -12.28 -3.02
N TYR A 127 -12.13 -11.07 -2.76
CA TYR A 127 -10.76 -10.82 -2.32
C TYR A 127 -10.71 -10.41 -0.85
N PRO A 128 -9.74 -10.89 -0.07
CA PRO A 128 -9.35 -10.18 1.13
C PRO A 128 -8.98 -8.73 0.76
N PRO A 129 -9.46 -7.70 1.50
CA PRO A 129 -9.26 -6.30 1.09
C PRO A 129 -7.79 -5.95 0.79
N ARG A 130 -6.85 -6.49 1.59
CA ARG A 130 -5.41 -6.27 1.43
C ARG A 130 -4.82 -6.88 0.15
N SER A 131 -5.50 -7.83 -0.49
CA SER A 131 -5.06 -8.45 -1.74
C SER A 131 -5.73 -7.87 -3.00
N ALA A 132 -6.61 -6.88 -2.84
CA ALA A 132 -7.35 -6.24 -3.94
C ALA A 132 -6.72 -4.89 -4.37
N THR A 133 -5.54 -4.56 -3.86
CA THR A 133 -4.90 -3.24 -4.05
C THR A 133 -4.63 -2.94 -5.53
N GLY A 134 -4.34 -3.94 -6.37
CA GLY A 134 -4.15 -3.76 -7.80
C GLY A 134 -5.37 -3.16 -8.49
N TYR A 135 -6.57 -3.62 -8.12
CA TYR A 135 -7.82 -3.06 -8.63
C TYR A 135 -7.98 -1.59 -8.23
N THR A 136 -7.93 -1.31 -6.92
CA THR A 136 -8.14 0.05 -6.38
C THR A 136 -7.12 1.04 -6.94
N LEU A 137 -5.83 0.65 -6.94
CA LEU A 137 -4.76 1.50 -7.46
C LEU A 137 -4.94 1.81 -8.94
N THR A 138 -5.30 0.81 -9.77
CA THR A 138 -5.50 1.04 -11.21
C THR A 138 -6.70 1.95 -11.48
N VAL A 139 -7.79 1.82 -10.70
CA VAL A 139 -8.93 2.76 -10.78
C VAL A 139 -8.47 4.18 -10.44
N LEU A 140 -7.72 4.37 -9.35
CA LEU A 140 -7.20 5.69 -8.97
C LEU A 140 -6.30 6.29 -10.06
N ILE A 141 -5.38 5.49 -10.63
CA ILE A 141 -4.53 5.94 -11.74
C ILE A 141 -5.39 6.34 -12.94
N ARG A 142 -6.40 5.53 -13.30
CA ARG A 142 -7.30 5.84 -14.41
C ARG A 142 -8.01 7.18 -14.21
N LEU A 143 -8.47 7.46 -13.00
CA LEU A 143 -9.18 8.67 -12.66
C LEU A 143 -8.27 9.91 -12.65
N LEU A 144 -7.05 9.79 -12.09
CA LEU A 144 -6.22 10.94 -11.77
C LEU A 144 -5.15 11.25 -12.83
N ASP A 145 -4.53 10.22 -13.40
CA ASP A 145 -3.60 10.35 -14.52
C ASP A 145 -3.51 9.06 -15.33
N SER A 146 -4.42 8.91 -16.29
CA SER A 146 -4.45 7.73 -17.15
C SER A 146 -3.21 7.56 -18.05
N SER A 147 -2.40 8.61 -18.20
CA SER A 147 -1.18 8.54 -19.01
C SER A 147 -0.13 7.60 -18.38
N LEU A 148 -0.13 7.45 -17.06
CA LEU A 148 0.74 6.51 -16.34
C LEU A 148 0.50 5.05 -16.71
N LEU A 149 -0.70 4.69 -17.22
CA LEU A 149 -1.01 3.33 -17.66
C LEU A 149 -0.50 3.03 -19.07
N LYS A 150 0.00 4.03 -19.80
CA LYS A 150 0.61 3.80 -21.10
C LYS A 150 1.93 3.05 -20.92
N ASP A 151 2.18 2.13 -21.82
CA ASP A 151 3.44 1.37 -21.91
C ASP A 151 3.75 0.46 -20.69
N ILE A 152 2.76 0.22 -19.81
CA ILE A 152 2.92 -0.76 -18.73
C ILE A 152 2.94 -2.17 -19.32
N ASN A 153 4.09 -2.84 -19.17
CA ASN A 153 4.25 -4.23 -19.58
C ASN A 153 3.75 -5.16 -18.45
N VAL A 154 2.45 -5.50 -18.51
CA VAL A 154 1.81 -6.36 -17.49
C VAL A 154 2.33 -7.79 -17.57
N ASP A 155 2.70 -8.29 -18.75
CA ASP A 155 3.25 -9.65 -18.91
C ASP A 155 4.62 -9.76 -18.23
N LEU A 156 5.45 -8.71 -18.31
CA LEU A 156 6.72 -8.66 -17.60
C LEU A 156 6.48 -8.67 -16.07
N LEU A 157 5.53 -7.90 -15.58
CA LEU A 157 5.15 -7.90 -14.16
C LEU A 157 4.62 -9.29 -13.73
N GLN A 158 3.85 -9.99 -14.59
CA GLN A 158 3.37 -11.33 -14.30
C GLN A 158 4.53 -12.34 -14.23
N ASN A 159 5.50 -12.25 -15.14
CA ASN A 159 6.69 -13.10 -15.12
C ASN A 159 7.46 -12.94 -13.82
N TYR A 160 7.60 -11.70 -13.32
CA TYR A 160 8.23 -11.47 -12.01
C TYR A 160 7.38 -12.00 -10.85
N SER A 161 6.06 -11.83 -10.89
CA SER A 161 5.19 -12.40 -9.86
C SER A 161 5.29 -13.93 -9.82
N ASP A 162 5.39 -14.57 -10.97
CA ASP A 162 5.58 -16.02 -11.09
C ASP A 162 6.93 -16.44 -10.47
N GLN A 163 8.02 -15.72 -10.75
CA GLN A 163 9.33 -15.96 -10.16
C GLN A 163 9.32 -15.76 -8.65
N LEU A 164 8.71 -14.67 -8.14
CA LEU A 164 8.62 -14.39 -6.70
C LEU A 164 7.82 -15.46 -5.94
N SER A 165 6.94 -16.19 -6.62
CA SER A 165 6.15 -17.28 -6.06
C SER A 165 6.92 -18.57 -5.83
N LEU A 166 8.15 -18.68 -6.33
CA LEU A 166 8.97 -19.89 -6.24
C LEU A 166 9.80 -19.88 -4.95
N GLU A 167 10.07 -21.06 -4.41
CA GLU A 167 11.10 -21.25 -3.42
C GLU A 167 12.46 -20.77 -3.99
N GLU A 168 13.32 -20.28 -3.12
CA GLU A 168 14.62 -19.66 -3.48
C GLU A 168 14.53 -18.38 -4.32
N SER A 169 13.32 -17.83 -4.51
CA SER A 169 13.17 -16.47 -5.05
C SER A 169 13.82 -15.43 -4.13
N THR A 170 14.07 -14.23 -4.67
CA THR A 170 14.65 -13.14 -3.89
C THR A 170 13.78 -12.77 -2.67
N ALA A 171 12.44 -12.84 -2.80
CA ALA A 171 11.52 -12.62 -1.68
C ALA A 171 11.60 -13.74 -0.64
N HIS A 172 11.69 -15.02 -1.06
CA HIS A 172 11.84 -16.15 -0.14
C HIS A 172 13.19 -16.11 0.59
N ILE A 173 14.28 -15.81 -0.13
CA ILE A 173 15.61 -15.67 0.48
C ILE A 173 15.61 -14.54 1.52
N LEU A 174 15.00 -13.39 1.20
CA LEU A 174 14.88 -12.30 2.16
C LEU A 174 14.01 -12.67 3.36
N ALA A 175 12.89 -13.38 3.14
CA ALA A 175 12.04 -13.87 4.23
C ALA A 175 12.82 -14.71 5.23
N LYS A 176 13.67 -15.65 4.77
CA LYS A 176 14.55 -16.47 5.64
C LYS A 176 15.50 -15.62 6.51
N LYS A 177 15.81 -14.39 6.10
CA LYS A 177 16.72 -13.50 6.83
C LYS A 177 16.02 -12.65 7.89
N ILE A 178 14.73 -12.40 7.72
CA ILE A 178 14.00 -11.44 8.55
C ILE A 178 12.87 -12.05 9.39
N TYR A 179 12.39 -13.26 9.08
CA TYR A 179 11.17 -13.82 9.69
C TYR A 179 11.24 -13.95 11.23
N SER A 180 12.41 -14.12 11.82
CA SER A 180 12.60 -14.23 13.27
C SER A 180 12.98 -12.91 13.96
N THR A 181 12.83 -11.78 13.26
CA THR A 181 13.22 -10.45 13.76
C THR A 181 12.05 -9.50 13.74
N ILE A 182 12.27 -8.26 14.23
CA ILE A 182 11.41 -7.10 14.02
C ILE A 182 12.01 -6.29 12.87
N PRO A 183 11.47 -6.38 11.64
CA PRO A 183 11.99 -5.63 10.51
C PRO A 183 11.75 -4.12 10.68
N ILE A 184 12.83 -3.36 10.60
CA ILE A 184 12.80 -1.91 10.46
C ILE A 184 12.89 -1.60 8.96
N ILE A 185 11.80 -1.15 8.39
CA ILE A 185 11.66 -0.88 6.96
C ILE A 185 12.07 0.57 6.74
N VAL A 186 13.12 0.78 5.95
CA VAL A 186 13.65 2.12 5.67
C VAL A 186 13.30 2.49 4.24
N THR A 187 12.58 3.60 4.08
CA THR A 187 12.13 4.11 2.80
C THR A 187 12.57 5.56 2.59
N GLU A 188 12.49 6.03 1.37
CA GLU A 188 12.47 7.46 1.07
C GLU A 188 11.03 7.98 1.07
N GLU A 189 10.86 9.32 1.05
CA GLU A 189 9.54 9.96 1.00
C GLU A 189 8.65 9.43 -0.13
N ASN A 190 9.21 9.27 -1.33
CA ASN A 190 8.49 8.81 -2.52
C ASN A 190 8.25 7.28 -2.59
N THR A 191 8.69 6.53 -1.58
CA THR A 191 8.46 5.09 -1.43
C THR A 191 7.85 4.72 -0.08
N THR A 192 7.46 5.72 0.70
CA THR A 192 6.90 5.53 2.04
C THR A 192 5.66 4.66 2.02
N SER A 193 4.82 4.78 1.00
CA SER A 193 3.63 3.95 0.82
C SER A 193 3.95 2.46 0.68
N ILE A 194 5.05 2.13 -0.01
CA ILE A 194 5.51 0.73 -0.17
C ILE A 194 6.01 0.17 1.16
N GLY A 195 6.78 0.97 1.92
CA GLY A 195 7.23 0.57 3.26
C GLY A 195 6.05 0.39 4.22
N PHE A 196 5.07 1.30 4.17
CA PHE A 196 3.85 1.19 4.95
C PHE A 196 3.04 -0.06 4.57
N ARG A 197 3.01 -0.41 3.26
CA ARG A 197 2.40 -1.64 2.80
C ARG A 197 3.13 -2.87 3.34
N LEU A 198 4.46 -2.94 3.23
CA LEU A 198 5.23 -4.06 3.78
C LEU A 198 4.96 -4.24 5.26
N LYS A 199 5.01 -3.16 6.04
CA LYS A 199 4.65 -3.18 7.46
C LYS A 199 3.27 -3.81 7.68
N SER A 200 2.25 -3.36 6.96
CA SER A 200 0.88 -3.85 7.11
C SER A 200 0.75 -5.32 6.72
N GLN A 201 1.39 -5.72 5.62
CA GLN A 201 1.37 -7.09 5.14
C GLN A 201 2.11 -8.06 6.09
N LEU A 202 3.25 -7.66 6.66
CA LEU A 202 3.95 -8.46 7.68
C LEU A 202 3.08 -8.62 8.93
N ASN A 203 2.44 -7.56 9.40
CA ASN A 203 1.56 -7.63 10.56
C ASN A 203 0.36 -8.55 10.32
N GLU A 204 -0.36 -8.37 9.20
CA GLU A 204 -1.59 -9.13 8.93
C GLU A 204 -1.33 -10.55 8.41
N ASN A 205 -0.41 -10.73 7.48
CA ASN A 205 -0.14 -12.03 6.85
C ASN A 205 0.75 -12.91 7.73
N SER A 206 1.85 -12.34 8.23
CA SER A 206 2.93 -13.10 8.90
C SER A 206 2.86 -13.05 10.42
N LYS A 207 1.97 -12.24 11.01
CA LYS A 207 1.89 -11.99 12.47
C LYS A 207 3.19 -11.45 13.06
N MET A 208 3.95 -10.69 12.25
CA MET A 208 5.21 -10.07 12.62
C MET A 208 5.02 -8.58 12.89
N LEU A 209 5.49 -8.11 14.04
CA LEU A 209 5.65 -6.67 14.26
C LEU A 209 6.74 -6.13 13.35
N SER A 210 6.52 -4.96 12.77
CA SER A 210 7.50 -4.26 11.96
C SER A 210 7.21 -2.76 11.96
N TYR A 211 8.22 -1.94 11.65
CA TYR A 211 8.11 -0.50 11.67
C TYR A 211 8.66 0.08 10.37
N ASN A 212 8.02 1.15 9.88
CA ASN A 212 8.50 1.90 8.74
C ASN A 212 9.04 3.25 9.22
N ILE A 213 10.24 3.58 8.81
CA ILE A 213 10.91 4.86 9.06
C ILE A 213 11.38 5.45 7.72
N THR A 214 11.55 6.76 7.67
CA THR A 214 11.73 7.47 6.40
C THR A 214 13.01 8.29 6.38
N LEU A 215 13.77 8.18 5.30
CA LEU A 215 14.85 9.12 4.97
C LEU A 215 14.27 10.38 4.31
N PRO A 216 14.84 11.56 4.58
CA PRO A 216 16.02 11.81 5.42
C PRO A 216 15.73 11.97 6.91
N GLU A 217 14.48 12.00 7.35
CA GLU A 217 14.06 12.33 8.73
C GLU A 217 14.74 11.46 9.79
N MET A 218 14.81 10.13 9.56
CA MET A 218 15.47 9.23 10.51
C MET A 218 16.93 9.60 10.83
N ASN A 219 17.60 10.32 9.96
CA ASN A 219 18.99 10.75 10.17
C ASN A 219 19.11 11.95 11.12
N HIS A 220 17.99 12.54 11.55
CA HIS A 220 17.95 13.64 12.50
C HIS A 220 17.55 13.18 13.92
N ASN A 221 17.10 11.92 14.07
CA ASN A 221 16.57 11.38 15.34
C ASN A 221 16.88 9.89 15.52
N GLU A 222 16.22 8.96 14.80
CA GLU A 222 16.32 7.51 15.04
C GLU A 222 17.75 6.97 14.93
N ILE A 223 18.57 7.53 14.05
CA ILE A 223 19.98 7.10 13.89
C ILE A 223 20.76 7.18 15.22
N VAL A 224 20.42 8.15 16.08
CA VAL A 224 21.04 8.31 17.41
C VAL A 224 20.50 7.26 18.38
N GLY A 225 19.21 6.88 18.25
CA GLY A 225 18.60 5.86 19.09
C GLY A 225 19.33 4.52 19.03
N TRP A 226 19.90 4.17 17.86
CA TRP A 226 20.70 2.94 17.67
C TRP A 226 22.03 2.91 18.45
N GLN A 227 22.42 3.98 19.13
CA GLN A 227 23.58 4.02 20.03
C GLN A 227 23.27 3.45 21.42
N GLY A 228 22.00 3.15 21.73
CA GLY A 228 21.57 2.58 23.00
C GLY A 228 22.33 1.30 23.35
N LYS A 229 22.80 1.21 24.59
CA LYS A 229 23.61 0.07 25.06
C LYS A 229 22.78 -1.20 25.26
N GLU A 230 21.50 -1.05 25.56
CA GLU A 230 20.56 -2.15 25.86
C GLU A 230 19.83 -2.69 24.63
N ILE A 231 20.17 -2.23 23.42
CA ILE A 231 19.55 -2.74 22.19
C ILE A 231 20.10 -4.13 21.88
N ASP A 232 19.22 -5.13 21.92
CA ASP A 232 19.55 -6.45 21.40
C ASP A 232 19.55 -6.41 19.87
N LYS A 233 20.75 -6.42 19.29
CA LYS A 233 20.92 -6.39 17.85
C LYS A 233 20.28 -7.61 17.14
N ASN A 234 20.10 -8.72 17.85
CA ASN A 234 19.50 -9.94 17.26
C ASN A 234 17.97 -9.81 17.11
N ALA A 235 17.36 -8.82 17.78
CA ALA A 235 15.94 -8.58 17.67
C ALA A 235 15.54 -7.88 16.37
N PHE A 236 16.48 -7.23 15.66
CA PHE A 236 16.14 -6.33 14.55
C PHE A 236 16.85 -6.73 13.25
N SER A 237 16.16 -6.48 12.13
CA SER A 237 16.73 -6.46 10.78
C SER A 237 16.39 -5.14 10.09
N LEU A 238 17.23 -4.69 9.15
CA LEU A 238 16.93 -3.55 8.28
C LEU A 238 16.51 -4.04 6.90
N VAL A 239 15.42 -3.46 6.38
CA VAL A 239 14.94 -3.69 5.01
C VAL A 239 14.84 -2.35 4.30
N TRP A 240 15.74 -2.10 3.35
CA TRP A 240 15.83 -0.87 2.59
C TRP A 240 15.03 -0.98 1.30
N ILE A 241 14.18 0.01 1.03
CA ILE A 241 13.37 0.09 -0.20
C ILE A 241 13.61 1.45 -0.84
N ASP A 242 14.18 1.45 -2.04
CA ASP A 242 14.29 2.64 -2.86
C ASP A 242 13.98 2.33 -4.34
N ILE A 243 13.65 3.37 -5.11
CA ILE A 243 13.43 3.26 -6.55
C ILE A 243 14.69 3.73 -7.33
N ARG A 244 15.76 4.02 -6.64
CA ARG A 244 17.08 4.46 -7.17
C ARG A 244 17.09 5.70 -8.08
N TYR A 245 16.02 6.48 -8.09
CA TYR A 245 15.95 7.74 -8.83
C TYR A 245 16.49 8.95 -8.06
N ASN A 246 17.08 8.72 -6.86
CA ASN A 246 17.12 9.77 -5.88
C ASN A 246 18.55 10.14 -5.43
N LYS A 247 18.71 11.42 -5.07
CA LYS A 247 19.91 11.98 -4.43
C LYS A 247 20.22 11.34 -3.08
N ASN A 248 19.28 10.59 -2.50
CA ASN A 248 19.42 9.93 -1.19
C ASN A 248 20.18 8.60 -1.22
N VAL A 249 20.48 8.00 -2.38
CA VAL A 249 21.24 6.73 -2.45
C VAL A 249 22.54 6.79 -1.65
N LYS A 250 23.29 7.89 -1.77
CA LYS A 250 24.52 8.09 -0.97
C LYS A 250 24.22 8.14 0.52
N ARG A 251 23.15 8.84 0.94
CA ARG A 251 22.73 8.94 2.32
C ARG A 251 22.32 7.58 2.85
N MET A 252 21.51 6.83 2.11
CA MET A 252 21.06 5.49 2.45
C MET A 252 22.25 4.56 2.68
N ASN A 253 23.23 4.53 1.76
CA ASN A 253 24.44 3.71 1.88
C ASN A 253 25.28 4.08 3.12
N ILE A 254 25.44 5.37 3.41
CA ILE A 254 26.17 5.82 4.62
C ILE A 254 25.42 5.40 5.87
N THR A 255 24.10 5.62 5.93
CA THR A 255 23.27 5.25 7.07
C THR A 255 23.29 3.74 7.29
N ASN A 256 23.17 2.95 6.22
CA ASN A 256 23.31 1.50 6.30
C ASN A 256 24.68 1.07 6.87
N ASN A 257 25.77 1.69 6.42
CA ASN A 257 27.11 1.38 6.95
C ASN A 257 27.26 1.72 8.44
N ILE A 258 26.56 2.74 8.94
CA ILE A 258 26.54 3.09 10.36
C ILE A 258 25.75 2.06 11.17
N LEU A 259 24.63 1.57 10.62
CA LEU A 259 23.67 0.75 11.38
C LEU A 259 23.84 -0.76 11.20
N LYS A 260 24.48 -1.25 10.14
CA LYS A 260 24.57 -2.69 9.82
C LYS A 260 25.13 -3.59 10.93
N ASP A 261 26.00 -3.04 11.79
CA ASP A 261 26.59 -3.78 12.92
C ASP A 261 25.72 -3.71 14.20
N ARG A 262 24.61 -2.95 14.14
CA ARG A 262 23.63 -2.78 15.22
C ARG A 262 22.39 -3.66 15.05
N VAL A 263 22.31 -4.44 13.99
CA VAL A 263 21.21 -5.35 13.65
C VAL A 263 21.75 -6.71 13.26
N VAL A 264 20.91 -7.74 13.28
CA VAL A 264 21.32 -9.09 12.86
C VAL A 264 21.56 -9.17 11.36
N SER A 265 20.82 -8.41 10.57
CA SER A 265 20.95 -8.41 9.11
C SER A 265 20.42 -7.10 8.50
N SER A 266 20.98 -6.74 7.34
CA SER A 266 20.55 -5.57 6.58
C SER A 266 20.48 -5.90 5.09
N HIS A 267 19.34 -5.61 4.46
CA HIS A 267 19.03 -6.05 3.10
C HIS A 267 18.36 -4.95 2.29
N HIS A 268 18.66 -4.90 1.00
CA HIS A 268 17.99 -4.03 0.04
C HIS A 268 17.01 -4.84 -0.81
N ILE A 269 15.86 -4.25 -1.12
CA ILE A 269 14.94 -4.75 -2.14
C ILE A 269 15.25 -4.00 -3.43
N ASP A 270 15.84 -4.70 -4.39
CA ASP A 270 16.23 -4.14 -5.67
C ASP A 270 15.11 -4.27 -6.70
N VAL A 271 14.91 -3.23 -7.50
CA VAL A 271 14.04 -3.26 -8.68
C VAL A 271 14.87 -3.74 -9.87
N PRO A 272 14.42 -4.77 -10.62
CA PRO A 272 15.09 -5.22 -11.84
C PRO A 272 15.28 -4.09 -12.86
N SER A 273 16.42 -4.08 -13.55
CA SER A 273 16.79 -2.99 -14.47
C SER A 273 15.78 -2.75 -15.58
N GLU A 274 15.18 -3.82 -16.13
CA GLU A 274 14.15 -3.72 -17.16
C GLU A 274 12.82 -3.14 -16.67
N ILE A 275 12.54 -3.23 -15.35
CA ILE A 275 11.37 -2.59 -14.72
C ILE A 275 11.70 -1.17 -14.27
N ALA A 276 12.92 -0.93 -13.84
CA ALA A 276 13.36 0.35 -13.27
C ALA A 276 13.29 1.53 -14.27
N THR A 277 13.11 1.27 -15.56
CA THR A 277 12.94 2.30 -16.60
C THR A 277 11.60 3.02 -16.53
N HIS A 278 10.62 2.45 -15.85
CA HIS A 278 9.26 2.99 -15.73
C HIS A 278 8.84 3.10 -14.27
N HIS A 279 8.56 4.34 -13.80
CA HIS A 279 8.31 4.61 -12.38
C HIS A 279 7.10 3.83 -11.83
N LEU A 280 5.96 3.83 -12.53
CA LEU A 280 4.79 3.05 -12.11
C LEU A 280 5.11 1.54 -12.09
N ALA A 281 5.82 1.01 -13.10
CA ALA A 281 6.18 -0.41 -13.11
C ALA A 281 7.06 -0.79 -11.92
N SER A 282 8.00 0.09 -11.52
CA SER A 282 8.81 -0.08 -10.30
C SER A 282 7.95 -0.15 -9.06
N CYS A 283 6.99 0.76 -8.91
CA CYS A 283 6.03 0.75 -7.78
C CYS A 283 5.19 -0.53 -7.77
N LEU A 284 4.65 -0.95 -8.91
CA LEU A 284 3.83 -2.15 -9.02
C LEU A 284 4.63 -3.43 -8.71
N TYR A 285 5.87 -3.51 -9.20
CA TYR A 285 6.78 -4.60 -8.86
C TYR A 285 7.04 -4.65 -7.34
N LEU A 286 7.37 -3.52 -6.74
CA LEU A 286 7.62 -3.44 -5.29
C LEU A 286 6.38 -3.82 -4.48
N VAL A 287 5.18 -3.38 -4.87
CA VAL A 287 3.92 -3.79 -4.24
C VAL A 287 3.78 -5.32 -4.25
N ASN A 288 4.02 -5.94 -5.40
CA ASN A 288 3.92 -7.39 -5.53
C ASN A 288 5.06 -8.11 -4.76
N TYR A 289 6.27 -7.58 -4.79
CA TYR A 289 7.42 -8.11 -4.04
C TYR A 289 7.15 -8.15 -2.54
N VAL A 290 6.69 -7.05 -1.95
CA VAL A 290 6.44 -6.98 -0.50
C VAL A 290 5.26 -7.85 -0.08
N ASP A 291 4.29 -8.06 -0.96
CA ASP A 291 3.21 -9.01 -0.73
C ASP A 291 3.75 -10.45 -0.68
N TRP A 292 4.58 -10.84 -1.63
CA TRP A 292 5.23 -12.17 -1.63
C TRP A 292 6.16 -12.34 -0.44
N LEU A 293 6.95 -11.32 -0.08
CA LEU A 293 7.81 -11.35 1.09
C LEU A 293 7.01 -11.69 2.36
N SER A 294 5.86 -11.02 2.53
CA SER A 294 4.98 -11.31 3.68
C SER A 294 4.40 -12.73 3.65
N CYS A 295 4.06 -13.25 2.47
CA CYS A 295 3.59 -14.62 2.32
C CYS A 295 4.66 -15.64 2.70
N TRP A 296 5.90 -15.42 2.27
CA TRP A 296 7.02 -16.29 2.62
C TRP A 296 7.35 -16.24 4.12
N CYS A 297 7.27 -15.05 4.74
CA CYS A 297 7.39 -14.94 6.19
C CYS A 297 6.26 -15.70 6.91
N ALA A 298 5.00 -15.61 6.41
CA ALA A 298 3.88 -16.37 6.98
C ALA A 298 4.09 -17.89 6.89
N ASN A 299 4.62 -18.36 5.76
CA ASN A 299 4.96 -19.76 5.55
C ASN A 299 6.05 -20.24 6.52
N LEU A 300 7.13 -19.44 6.71
CA LEU A 300 8.22 -19.77 7.64
C LEU A 300 7.78 -19.75 9.12
N HIS A 301 6.77 -18.94 9.46
CA HIS A 301 6.16 -18.91 10.80
C HIS A 301 5.09 -19.97 11.01
N ASP A 302 4.73 -20.72 9.96
CA ASP A 302 3.62 -21.70 9.97
C ASP A 302 2.31 -21.11 10.52
N VAL A 303 1.96 -19.89 10.08
CA VAL A 303 0.74 -19.18 10.50
C VAL A 303 -0.30 -19.12 9.40
N ASP A 304 -1.57 -19.17 9.76
CA ASP A 304 -2.66 -18.95 8.80
C ASP A 304 -2.67 -17.48 8.34
N ILE A 305 -2.29 -17.30 7.08
CA ILE A 305 -2.26 -16.00 6.42
C ILE A 305 -3.66 -15.34 6.34
N MET A 306 -4.73 -16.14 6.40
CA MET A 306 -6.11 -15.63 6.33
C MET A 306 -6.65 -15.17 7.69
N ASN A 307 -6.10 -15.68 8.77
CA ASN A 307 -6.55 -15.37 10.13
C ASN A 307 -6.30 -13.89 10.48
N ILE A 308 -7.38 -13.21 10.93
CA ILE A 308 -7.36 -11.82 11.41
C ILE A 308 -8.21 -11.68 12.70
N ASP A 309 -8.24 -12.70 13.54
CA ASP A 309 -9.11 -12.83 14.71
C ASP A 309 -9.14 -11.59 15.62
N ASN A 310 -7.99 -10.94 15.82
CA ASN A 310 -7.91 -9.72 16.64
C ASN A 310 -8.71 -8.57 16.03
N ILE A 311 -8.67 -8.42 14.69
CA ILE A 311 -9.46 -7.40 13.98
C ILE A 311 -10.94 -7.73 14.05
N ASP A 312 -11.31 -9.00 13.87
CA ASP A 312 -12.70 -9.47 13.92
C ASP A 312 -13.28 -9.34 15.33
N THR A 313 -12.47 -9.66 16.36
CA THR A 313 -12.86 -9.47 17.77
C THR A 313 -13.09 -7.99 18.08
N LEU A 314 -12.19 -7.11 17.65
CA LEU A 314 -12.35 -5.66 17.82
C LEU A 314 -13.64 -5.17 17.17
N LYS A 315 -13.89 -5.52 15.89
CA LYS A 315 -15.09 -5.10 15.15
C LYS A 315 -16.38 -5.57 15.84
N LYS A 316 -16.42 -6.85 16.28
CA LYS A 316 -17.58 -7.39 17.03
C LYS A 316 -17.80 -6.62 18.31
N SER A 317 -16.75 -6.26 19.05
CA SER A 317 -16.84 -5.55 20.33
C SER A 317 -17.33 -4.11 20.18
N ILE A 318 -16.99 -3.44 19.08
CA ILE A 318 -17.47 -2.08 18.79
C ILE A 318 -18.95 -2.10 18.38
N THR A 319 -19.40 -3.14 17.67
CA THR A 319 -20.77 -3.21 17.13
C THR A 319 -21.81 -3.62 18.21
N VAL A 320 -21.38 -4.21 19.33
CA VAL A 320 -22.26 -4.52 20.46
C VAL A 320 -22.51 -3.23 21.25
N LYS A 321 -23.67 -2.59 20.98
CA LYS A 321 -24.25 -1.52 21.80
C LYS A 321 -25.15 -2.08 22.84
#